data_bbf6144a73a143e9233cc7dc51928a0f
#
_entry.id   bbf6144a73a143e9233cc7dc51928a0f
#
_cell.length_a   1.000
_cell.length_b   1.000
_cell.length_c   1.000
_cell.angle_alpha   90.00
_cell.angle_beta   90.00
_cell.angle_gamma   90.00
#
_symmetry.space_group_name_H-M   'P 1'
#
loop_
_entity.id
_entity.type
_entity.pdbx_description
1 polymer ?
#
loop_
_entity_poly.entity_id
_entity_poly.type
_entity_poly.pdbx_seq_one_letter_code
_entity_poly.pdbx_strand_id
1 'polypeptide(L)'
;MADENVKKAQAYLNAMYGHRSEWIPLEENGYTGTVTVSGVIRAFQLENGLDPVGSVGPATLKKFKTLPVIEKMNPDDSSIPNVCLLQCALFFKGYAAGGITGIYYTSGVNAVTQLQKDANIGVTGKVDWLYHGPHSHFFQRKRHHLPPILL
;
A
#
# COMPACT_ATOMS: atom_id res chain seq x y z
N MET A 1 14.32 -9.76 12.87
CA MET A 1 15.42 -9.07 12.18
C MET A 1 14.89 -7.93 11.34
N ALA A 2 15.57 -6.79 11.32
CA ALA A 2 15.16 -5.64 10.54
C ALA A 2 15.22 -5.92 9.04
N ASP A 3 14.22 -5.43 8.31
CA ASP A 3 14.12 -5.60 6.87
C ASP A 3 14.51 -4.28 6.19
N GLU A 4 15.48 -4.32 5.30
CA GLU A 4 15.99 -3.12 4.62
C GLU A 4 14.93 -2.49 3.70
N ASN A 5 14.07 -3.29 3.09
CA ASN A 5 12.99 -2.76 2.25
C ASN A 5 11.93 -2.04 3.10
N VAL A 6 11.62 -2.59 4.27
CA VAL A 6 10.73 -1.91 5.23
C VAL A 6 11.35 -0.59 5.67
N LYS A 7 12.65 -0.58 5.96
CA LYS A 7 13.36 0.63 6.37
C LYS A 7 13.31 1.70 5.26
N LYS A 8 13.52 1.31 4.01
CA LYS A 8 13.41 2.21 2.87
C LYS A 8 12.00 2.80 2.72
N ALA A 9 10.97 1.97 2.93
CA ALA A 9 9.59 2.43 2.87
C ALA A 9 9.26 3.41 3.99
N GLN A 10 9.73 3.15 5.20
CA GLN A 10 9.57 4.06 6.33
C GLN A 10 10.24 5.41 6.04
N ALA A 11 11.47 5.39 5.53
CA ALA A 11 12.19 6.60 5.18
C ALA A 11 11.51 7.37 4.04
N TYR A 12 11.01 6.66 3.03
CA TYR A 12 10.28 7.27 1.93
C TYR A 12 9.04 8.03 2.44
N LEU A 13 8.25 7.39 3.28
CA LEU A 13 7.02 8.00 3.80
C LEU A 13 7.33 9.25 4.62
N ASN A 14 8.34 9.20 5.48
CA ASN A 14 8.77 10.36 6.25
C ASN A 14 9.26 11.49 5.35
N ALA A 15 10.03 11.17 4.31
CA ALA A 15 10.55 12.18 3.38
C ALA A 15 9.43 12.84 2.57
N MET A 16 8.46 12.07 2.11
CA MET A 16 7.37 12.58 1.27
C MET A 16 6.30 13.34 2.05
N TYR A 17 5.99 12.90 3.26
CA TYR A 17 4.86 13.43 4.02
C TYR A 17 5.26 14.15 5.31
N GLY A 18 6.53 14.07 5.70
CA GLY A 18 7.03 14.65 6.95
C GLY A 18 6.88 16.15 7.07
N HIS A 19 6.72 16.87 5.95
CA HIS A 19 6.45 18.31 5.96
C HIS A 19 5.00 18.67 6.32
N ARG A 20 4.12 17.68 6.33
CA ARG A 20 2.71 17.90 6.66
C ARG A 20 2.52 17.86 8.17
N SER A 21 1.81 18.84 8.70
CA SER A 21 1.56 18.93 10.14
C SER A 21 0.83 17.72 10.72
N GLU A 22 0.03 17.06 9.89
CA GLU A 22 -0.76 15.90 10.28
C GLU A 22 0.05 14.60 10.27
N TRP A 23 1.27 14.63 9.72
CA TRP A 23 2.10 13.45 9.64
C TRP A 23 2.67 13.05 11.00
N ILE A 24 2.61 11.76 11.30
CA ILE A 24 3.23 11.21 12.49
C ILE A 24 4.47 10.44 12.04
N PRO A 25 5.68 10.91 12.41
CA PRO A 25 6.91 10.28 11.95
C PRO A 25 7.00 8.81 12.30
N LEU A 26 7.49 8.02 11.33
CA LEU A 26 7.77 6.59 11.53
C LEU A 26 9.22 6.42 11.97
N GLU A 27 9.46 5.44 12.83
CA GLU A 27 10.83 5.01 13.10
C GLU A 27 11.35 4.26 11.87
N GLU A 28 12.53 4.64 11.39
CA GLU A 28 13.14 4.03 10.20
C GLU A 28 14.01 2.86 10.61
N ASN A 29 13.40 1.86 11.22
CA ASN A 29 14.09 0.77 11.89
C ASN A 29 13.94 -0.60 11.18
N GLY A 30 13.15 -0.68 10.11
CA GLY A 30 12.94 -1.91 9.36
C GLY A 30 11.98 -2.90 9.99
N TYR A 31 11.24 -2.50 11.04
CA TYR A 31 10.23 -3.35 11.67
C TYR A 31 8.84 -2.85 11.34
N THR A 32 7.95 -3.77 10.98
CA THR A 32 6.56 -3.48 10.67
C THR A 32 5.68 -3.68 11.90
N GLY A 33 4.74 -2.77 12.12
CA GLY A 33 3.77 -2.87 13.20
C GLY A 33 2.55 -2.02 12.91
N THR A 34 1.69 -1.84 13.91
CA THR A 34 0.46 -1.05 13.75
C THR A 34 0.74 0.40 13.37
N VAL A 35 1.84 0.96 13.86
CA VAL A 35 2.25 2.34 13.54
C VAL A 35 2.61 2.47 12.06
N THR A 36 3.30 1.47 11.50
CA THR A 36 3.68 1.45 10.08
C THR A 36 2.44 1.33 9.18
N VAL A 37 1.53 0.46 9.56
CA VAL A 37 0.25 0.25 8.86
C VAL A 37 -0.56 1.55 8.87
N SER A 38 -0.72 2.15 10.03
CA SER A 38 -1.41 3.43 10.19
C SER A 38 -0.74 4.52 9.36
N GLY A 39 0.59 4.48 9.30
CA GLY A 39 1.39 5.43 8.51
C GLY A 39 1.10 5.36 7.02
N VAL A 40 1.07 4.15 6.43
CA VAL A 40 0.79 4.04 4.99
C VAL A 40 -0.66 4.41 4.65
N ILE A 41 -1.60 4.14 5.55
CA ILE A 41 -2.99 4.60 5.37
C ILE A 41 -3.05 6.13 5.43
N ARG A 42 -2.38 6.73 6.40
CA ARG A 42 -2.34 8.21 6.55
C ARG A 42 -1.72 8.85 5.31
N ALA A 43 -0.64 8.27 4.79
CA ALA A 43 -0.01 8.73 3.56
C ALA A 43 -0.98 8.68 2.38
N PHE A 44 -1.73 7.58 2.24
CA PHE A 44 -2.75 7.45 1.21
C PHE A 44 -3.82 8.54 1.36
N GLN A 45 -4.26 8.80 2.56
CA GLN A 45 -5.27 9.82 2.84
C GLN A 45 -4.75 11.22 2.51
N LEU A 46 -3.52 11.54 2.91
CA LEU A 46 -2.89 12.82 2.57
C LEU A 46 -2.71 12.98 1.07
N GLU A 47 -2.26 11.93 0.38
CA GLU A 47 -2.03 11.96 -1.06
C GLU A 47 -3.33 12.19 -1.83
N ASN A 48 -4.44 11.66 -1.33
CA ASN A 48 -5.72 11.68 -2.03
C ASN A 48 -6.72 12.69 -1.47
N GLY A 49 -6.26 13.65 -0.66
CA GLY A 49 -7.08 14.76 -0.17
C GLY A 49 -8.12 14.36 0.88
N LEU A 50 -7.87 13.31 1.63
CA LEU A 50 -8.76 12.83 2.68
C LEU A 50 -8.24 13.26 4.05
N ASP A 51 -9.11 13.22 5.05
CA ASP A 51 -8.74 13.46 6.45
C ASP A 51 -7.77 12.35 6.90
N PRO A 52 -6.53 12.71 7.33
CA PRO A 52 -5.47 11.73 7.56
C PRO A 52 -5.56 11.07 8.94
N VAL A 53 -6.62 10.32 9.17
CA VAL A 53 -6.87 9.66 10.47
C VAL A 53 -6.05 8.40 10.69
N GLY A 54 -5.47 7.82 9.62
CA GLY A 54 -4.62 6.64 9.74
C GLY A 54 -5.36 5.32 9.87
N SER A 55 -6.66 5.32 9.63
CA SER A 55 -7.48 4.11 9.59
C SER A 55 -8.46 4.19 8.43
N VAL A 56 -8.85 3.03 7.91
CA VAL A 56 -9.76 2.96 6.76
C VAL A 56 -11.20 3.12 7.25
N GLY A 57 -11.83 4.21 6.85
CA GLY A 57 -13.23 4.49 7.15
C GLY A 57 -14.04 4.74 5.88
N PRO A 58 -15.31 5.22 6.03
CA PRO A 58 -16.21 5.40 4.89
C PRO A 58 -15.66 6.31 3.79
N ALA A 59 -14.98 7.40 4.14
CA ALA A 59 -14.43 8.33 3.17
C ALA A 59 -13.30 7.66 2.35
N THR A 60 -12.46 6.87 2.99
CA THR A 60 -11.39 6.13 2.33
C THR A 60 -11.97 5.06 1.39
N LEU A 61 -12.98 4.33 1.84
CA LEU A 61 -13.66 3.33 1.01
C LEU A 61 -14.33 3.99 -0.21
N LYS A 62 -14.94 5.15 -0.01
CA LYS A 62 -15.54 5.91 -1.11
C LYS A 62 -14.48 6.33 -2.13
N LYS A 63 -13.31 6.75 -1.65
CA LYS A 63 -12.19 7.12 -2.53
C LYS A 63 -11.73 5.93 -3.37
N PHE A 64 -11.64 4.73 -2.79
CA PHE A 64 -11.24 3.53 -3.51
C PHE A 64 -12.12 3.28 -4.75
N LYS A 65 -13.41 3.60 -4.67
CA LYS A 65 -14.33 3.41 -5.80
C LYS A 65 -14.01 4.32 -6.99
N THR A 66 -13.29 5.40 -6.76
CA THR A 66 -12.96 6.38 -7.80
C THR A 66 -11.58 6.16 -8.41
N LEU A 67 -10.75 5.30 -7.81
CA LEU A 67 -9.40 5.07 -8.28
C LEU A 67 -9.36 4.05 -9.41
N PRO A 68 -8.52 4.30 -10.44
CA PRO A 68 -8.36 3.32 -11.51
C PRO A 68 -7.67 2.05 -11.01
N VAL A 69 -7.97 0.93 -11.65
CA VAL A 69 -7.23 -0.31 -11.43
C VAL A 69 -5.78 -0.07 -11.84
N ILE A 70 -4.84 -0.51 -11.00
CA ILE A 70 -3.41 -0.45 -11.32
C ILE A 70 -3.08 -1.68 -12.16
N GLU A 71 -2.68 -1.45 -13.38
CA GLU A 71 -2.24 -2.47 -14.33
C GLU A 71 -0.76 -2.27 -14.62
N LYS A 72 -0.14 -3.28 -15.25
CA LYS A 72 1.26 -3.21 -15.63
C LYS A 72 1.52 -1.98 -16.49
N MET A 73 2.45 -1.15 -16.05
CA MET A 73 2.88 0.07 -16.73
C MET A 73 4.08 -0.21 -17.61
N ASN A 74 4.44 0.76 -18.45
CA ASN A 74 5.71 0.74 -19.17
C ASN A 74 6.83 1.28 -18.28
N PRO A 75 8.08 0.80 -18.42
CA PRO A 75 9.18 1.28 -17.57
C PRO A 75 9.48 2.76 -17.72
N ASP A 76 9.08 3.38 -18.85
CA ASP A 76 9.30 4.80 -19.13
C ASP A 76 8.12 5.69 -18.73
N ASP A 77 7.07 5.13 -18.15
CA ASP A 77 5.93 5.91 -17.69
C ASP A 77 6.31 6.82 -16.51
N SER A 78 5.52 7.86 -16.32
CA SER A 78 5.71 8.75 -15.17
C SER A 78 5.33 8.05 -13.87
N SER A 79 6.07 8.35 -12.81
CA SER A 79 5.79 7.85 -11.46
C SER A 79 4.38 8.25 -11.00
N ILE A 80 3.68 7.31 -10.39
CA ILE A 80 2.34 7.52 -9.84
C ILE A 80 2.42 7.42 -8.31
N PRO A 81 2.05 8.49 -7.57
CA PRO A 81 2.15 8.47 -6.10
C PRO A 81 1.44 7.29 -5.43
N ASN A 82 0.25 6.94 -5.87
CA ASN A 82 -0.45 5.79 -5.29
C ASN A 82 0.26 4.45 -5.55
N VAL A 83 1.03 4.35 -6.64
CA VAL A 83 1.87 3.18 -6.88
C VAL A 83 3.05 3.16 -5.90
N CYS A 84 3.64 4.31 -5.59
CA CYS A 84 4.67 4.39 -4.54
C CYS A 84 4.13 3.89 -3.20
N LEU A 85 2.90 4.27 -2.84
CA LEU A 85 2.27 3.83 -1.60
C LEU A 85 1.96 2.32 -1.63
N LEU A 86 1.54 1.80 -2.76
CA LEU A 86 1.37 0.36 -2.95
C LEU A 86 2.69 -0.38 -2.72
N GLN A 87 3.78 0.13 -3.28
CA GLN A 87 5.10 -0.49 -3.12
C GLN A 87 5.56 -0.47 -1.66
N CYS A 88 5.33 0.63 -0.93
CA CYS A 88 5.58 0.70 0.51
C CYS A 88 4.75 -0.36 1.26
N ALA A 89 3.48 -0.45 0.96
CA ALA A 89 2.59 -1.41 1.61
C ALA A 89 3.01 -2.85 1.35
N LEU A 90 3.44 -3.16 0.12
CA LEU A 90 3.96 -4.48 -0.23
C LEU A 90 5.21 -4.82 0.59
N PHE A 91 6.14 -3.87 0.73
CA PHE A 91 7.32 -4.07 1.57
C PHE A 91 6.93 -4.33 3.03
N PHE A 92 5.96 -3.59 3.56
CA PHE A 92 5.49 -3.78 4.93
C PHE A 92 4.85 -5.16 5.13
N LYS A 93 4.37 -5.77 4.06
CA LYS A 93 3.83 -7.14 4.09
C LYS A 93 4.87 -8.21 3.77
N GLY A 94 6.10 -7.81 3.49
CA GLY A 94 7.18 -8.75 3.20
C GLY A 94 7.28 -9.18 1.73
N TYR A 95 6.65 -8.46 0.82
CA TYR A 95 6.73 -8.77 -0.61
C TYR A 95 7.76 -7.88 -1.29
N ALA A 96 8.54 -8.48 -2.19
CA ALA A 96 9.60 -7.78 -2.91
C ALA A 96 9.00 -6.98 -4.09
N ALA A 97 8.72 -5.72 -3.87
CA ALA A 97 8.10 -4.85 -4.88
C ALA A 97 9.10 -4.25 -5.88
N GLY A 98 10.39 -4.51 -5.72
CA GLY A 98 11.43 -4.05 -6.64
C GLY A 98 11.94 -2.63 -6.41
N GLY A 99 11.32 -1.87 -5.51
CA GLY A 99 11.68 -0.50 -5.19
C GLY A 99 10.46 0.40 -5.08
N ILE A 100 10.67 1.63 -4.62
CA ILE A 100 9.59 2.62 -4.49
C ILE A 100 9.76 3.60 -5.66
N THR A 101 9.33 3.18 -6.82
CA THR A 101 9.56 3.90 -8.09
C THR A 101 8.31 4.62 -8.59
N GLY A 102 7.13 4.20 -8.14
CA GLY A 102 5.87 4.67 -8.69
C GLY A 102 5.53 4.05 -10.04
N ILE A 103 6.31 3.07 -10.49
CA ILE A 103 6.10 2.34 -11.75
C ILE A 103 5.73 0.90 -11.42
N TYR A 104 4.50 0.53 -11.76
CA TYR A 104 4.01 -0.83 -11.56
C TYR A 104 4.43 -1.70 -12.73
N TYR A 105 5.54 -2.40 -12.56
CA TYR A 105 6.11 -3.21 -13.61
C TYR A 105 6.36 -4.63 -13.09
N THR A 106 7.27 -5.37 -13.70
CA THR A 106 7.45 -6.81 -13.47
C THR A 106 7.54 -7.20 -11.98
N SER A 107 8.37 -6.51 -11.20
CA SER A 107 8.52 -6.83 -9.76
C SER A 107 7.23 -6.59 -8.98
N GLY A 108 6.53 -5.48 -9.26
CA GLY A 108 5.27 -5.16 -8.63
C GLY A 108 4.18 -6.17 -8.99
N VAL A 109 4.09 -6.52 -10.28
CA VAL A 109 3.15 -7.54 -10.76
C VAL A 109 3.38 -8.87 -10.07
N ASN A 110 4.64 -9.29 -9.95
CA ASN A 110 5.00 -10.55 -9.28
C ASN A 110 4.65 -10.50 -7.79
N ALA A 111 4.92 -9.39 -7.12
CA ALA A 111 4.61 -9.20 -5.70
C ALA A 111 3.10 -9.26 -5.45
N VAL A 112 2.31 -8.56 -6.26
CA VAL A 112 0.84 -8.56 -6.14
C VAL A 112 0.28 -9.94 -6.46
N THR A 113 0.81 -10.61 -7.49
CA THR A 113 0.41 -11.97 -7.84
C THR A 113 0.62 -12.92 -6.66
N GLN A 114 1.78 -12.86 -6.00
CA GLN A 114 2.07 -13.70 -4.85
C GLN A 114 1.15 -13.36 -3.67
N LEU A 115 0.94 -12.07 -3.41
CA LEU A 115 0.03 -11.63 -2.36
C LEU A 115 -1.39 -12.16 -2.60
N GLN A 116 -1.86 -12.10 -3.83
CA GLN A 116 -3.19 -12.61 -4.18
C GLN A 116 -3.29 -14.12 -3.96
N LYS A 117 -2.25 -14.86 -4.32
CA LYS A 117 -2.17 -16.31 -4.04
C LYS A 117 -2.21 -16.58 -2.54
N ASP A 118 -1.40 -15.86 -1.77
CA ASP A 118 -1.32 -16.04 -0.32
C ASP A 118 -2.63 -15.69 0.37
N ALA A 119 -3.34 -14.71 -0.15
CA ALA A 119 -4.64 -14.27 0.37
C ALA A 119 -5.81 -15.13 -0.14
N ASN A 120 -5.54 -16.07 -1.03
CA ASN A 120 -6.55 -16.96 -1.61
C ASN A 120 -7.68 -16.20 -2.32
N ILE A 121 -7.31 -15.20 -3.10
CA ILE A 121 -8.22 -14.43 -3.95
C ILE A 121 -7.86 -14.62 -5.41
N GLY A 122 -8.68 -14.06 -6.31
CA GLY A 122 -8.41 -14.16 -7.75
C GLY A 122 -7.05 -13.58 -8.11
N VAL A 123 -6.25 -14.34 -8.86
CA VAL A 123 -4.89 -13.96 -9.24
C VAL A 123 -4.94 -13.25 -10.58
N THR A 124 -4.88 -11.93 -10.57
CA THR A 124 -4.94 -11.10 -11.77
C THR A 124 -3.63 -10.37 -12.06
N GLY A 125 -2.78 -10.21 -11.06
CA GLY A 125 -1.59 -9.37 -11.14
C GLY A 125 -1.92 -7.87 -11.20
N LYS A 126 -3.18 -7.50 -11.02
CA LYS A 126 -3.65 -6.11 -11.04
C LYS A 126 -4.12 -5.70 -9.65
N VAL A 127 -4.11 -4.40 -9.38
CA VAL A 127 -4.58 -3.85 -8.11
C VAL A 127 -5.92 -3.18 -8.34
N ASP A 128 -6.98 -3.83 -7.88
CA ASP A 128 -8.30 -3.24 -7.76
C ASP A 128 -8.45 -2.79 -6.31
N TRP A 129 -8.47 -1.49 -6.09
CA TRP A 129 -8.53 -0.92 -4.75
C TRP A 129 -9.78 -1.36 -3.98
N LEU A 130 -10.86 -1.59 -4.70
CA LEU A 130 -12.10 -2.08 -4.11
C LEU A 130 -12.49 -3.38 -4.78
N TYR A 131 -11.77 -4.45 -4.46
CA TYR A 131 -12.10 -5.77 -4.94
C TYR A 131 -13.49 -6.17 -4.45
N HIS A 132 -14.40 -6.46 -5.37
CA HIS A 132 -15.81 -6.72 -5.09
C HIS A 132 -16.13 -8.20 -4.84
N GLY A 133 -15.16 -9.05 -4.80
CA GLY A 133 -15.34 -10.47 -4.52
C GLY A 133 -15.54 -10.76 -3.03
N PRO A 134 -15.65 -12.02 -2.67
CA PRO A 134 -15.87 -12.42 -1.26
C PRO A 134 -14.72 -12.06 -0.33
N HIS A 135 -13.58 -11.66 -0.88
CA HIS A 135 -12.37 -11.29 -0.14
C HIS A 135 -11.97 -9.85 -0.40
N SER A 136 -12.91 -8.93 -0.52
CA SER A 136 -12.65 -7.52 -0.81
C SER A 136 -12.05 -6.83 0.42
N HIS A 137 -10.74 -6.84 0.52
CA HIS A 137 -10.05 -6.31 1.70
C HIS A 137 -8.63 -5.87 1.41
N PHE A 138 -8.37 -5.25 0.25
CA PHE A 138 -7.03 -4.81 -0.11
C PHE A 138 -6.45 -3.84 0.92
N PHE A 139 -7.23 -2.85 1.35
CA PHE A 139 -6.89 -1.94 2.44
C PHE A 139 -7.85 -2.06 3.62
N GLN A 140 -8.60 -3.15 3.72
CA GLN A 140 -9.54 -3.35 4.81
C GLN A 140 -9.35 -4.72 5.44
N ARG A 141 -9.81 -4.83 6.68
CA ARG A 141 -9.72 -6.07 7.44
C ARG A 141 -10.86 -7.00 7.05
N LYS A 142 -10.54 -8.24 6.75
CA LYS A 142 -11.54 -9.26 6.52
C LYS A 142 -12.18 -9.67 7.85
N ARG A 143 -13.49 -9.94 7.80
CA ARG A 143 -14.29 -10.24 8.99
C ARG A 143 -13.82 -11.49 9.76
N HIS A 144 -13.28 -12.48 9.11
CA HIS A 144 -13.00 -13.79 9.70
C HIS A 144 -11.50 -14.11 9.76
N HIS A 145 -10.76 -13.38 10.56
CA HIS A 145 -9.41 -13.74 10.99
C HIS A 145 -8.29 -13.63 9.98
N LEU A 146 -8.57 -13.29 8.74
CA LEU A 146 -7.48 -12.97 7.84
C LEU A 146 -7.06 -11.52 8.06
N PRO A 147 -5.75 -11.25 8.21
CA PRO A 147 -5.29 -9.87 8.29
C PRO A 147 -5.62 -9.16 6.97
N PRO A 148 -5.71 -7.83 6.99
CA PRO A 148 -5.85 -7.08 5.75
C PRO A 148 -4.72 -7.44 4.81
N ILE A 149 -4.97 -7.48 3.51
CA ILE A 149 -3.96 -7.91 2.55
C ILE A 149 -2.73 -7.01 2.58
N LEU A 150 -2.92 -5.70 2.63
CA LEU A 150 -1.83 -4.75 2.76
C LEU A 150 -1.70 -4.16 4.15
N LEU A 151 -2.68 -4.37 4.99
CA LEU A 151 -2.74 -3.81 6.33
C LEU A 151 -3.02 -4.91 7.35
#